data_41cc2622750923e75bc760d3fb8d8f5a
#
_entry.id   41cc2622750923e75bc760d3fb8d8f5a
#
_cell.length_a   1.000
_cell.length_b   1.000
_cell.length_c   1.000
_cell.angle_alpha   90.00
_cell.angle_beta   90.00
_cell.angle_gamma   90.00
#
_symmetry.space_group_name_H-M   'P 1'
#
loop_
_entity.id
_entity.type
_entity.pdbx_description
1 polymer ?
#
loop_
_entity_poly.entity_id
_entity_poly.type
_entity_poly.pdbx_seq_one_letter_code
_entity_poly.pdbx_strand_id
1 'polypeptide(L)'
;MNRRHFLQTSAGAALTSCSTFSEPDALIIDTHQHLWDRGVISPPWVKGAPEVLRHDFVTADYVKANAGLNVKAIYMEVDVAPKDHVKEADDIVAQCRAGNTPTIAATIGGRPASEDFETYVKRYAGNGIVKGLSQVLHGDSTPQGFCLSPEFVRGVRTLGKHGLNFELTMRPTELKDAAKLIKECPETRFVLDHCGNGDPKAFNPKLGPGLKRSCTVDEWKRGIDAVAASRADVMCKISGIVAFVPPGKWHAEDLAPVVNHCLDTFGPDRVFFGGDWPVCLLGSPVRGWVDALKQIVASRPARDQRKLWSGNAIRFYGLKV
;
A
#
# COMPACT_ATOMS: atom_id res chain seq x y z
N MET A 1 -37.46 67.39 -14.05
CA MET A 1 -37.82 66.19 -13.24
C MET A 1 -37.16 64.97 -13.85
N ASN A 2 -36.01 64.55 -13.34
CA ASN A 2 -35.29 63.37 -13.84
C ASN A 2 -35.15 62.41 -12.69
N ARG A 3 -35.84 61.26 -12.79
CA ARG A 3 -35.66 60.10 -11.86
C ARG A 3 -34.56 59.17 -12.41
N ARG A 4 -33.45 59.14 -11.71
CA ARG A 4 -32.41 58.11 -11.94
C ARG A 4 -32.77 56.85 -11.16
N HIS A 5 -33.01 55.76 -11.85
CA HIS A 5 -33.08 54.42 -11.25
C HIS A 5 -31.67 53.91 -10.92
N PHE A 6 -31.45 53.57 -9.65
CA PHE A 6 -30.26 52.93 -9.13
C PHE A 6 -30.49 51.41 -9.21
N LEU A 7 -29.82 50.74 -10.11
CA LEU A 7 -29.79 49.28 -10.14
C LEU A 7 -28.72 48.78 -9.15
N GLN A 8 -29.16 48.18 -8.05
CA GLN A 8 -28.30 47.42 -7.15
C GLN A 8 -28.11 46.01 -7.75
N THR A 9 -26.92 45.73 -8.24
CA THR A 9 -26.46 44.37 -8.56
C THR A 9 -25.96 43.71 -7.29
N SER A 10 -26.75 42.79 -6.73
CA SER A 10 -26.34 41.89 -5.68
C SER A 10 -25.48 40.77 -6.28
N ALA A 11 -24.18 40.86 -6.05
CA ALA A 11 -23.26 39.73 -6.32
C ALA A 11 -23.48 38.65 -5.26
N GLY A 12 -24.19 37.59 -5.65
CA GLY A 12 -24.29 36.38 -4.85
C GLY A 12 -22.95 35.66 -4.82
N ALA A 13 -22.24 35.72 -3.71
CA ALA A 13 -21.09 34.85 -3.48
C ALA A 13 -21.57 33.38 -3.31
N ALA A 14 -21.35 32.58 -4.31
CA ALA A 14 -21.52 31.12 -4.19
C ALA A 14 -20.45 30.59 -3.21
N LEU A 15 -20.86 30.34 -1.98
CA LEU A 15 -20.08 29.58 -1.02
C LEU A 15 -20.01 28.13 -1.54
N THR A 16 -18.93 27.79 -2.25
CA THR A 16 -18.58 26.41 -2.54
C THR A 16 -18.25 25.75 -1.20
N SER A 17 -19.22 25.03 -0.64
CA SER A 17 -18.98 24.19 0.53
C SER A 17 -17.94 23.14 0.12
N CYS A 18 -16.73 23.28 0.64
CA CYS A 18 -15.70 22.26 0.58
C CYS A 18 -16.19 21.12 1.49
N SER A 19 -16.96 20.17 0.94
CA SER A 19 -17.34 18.97 1.67
C SER A 19 -16.06 18.15 1.86
N THR A 20 -15.52 18.20 3.07
CA THR A 20 -14.47 17.27 3.49
C THR A 20 -15.02 15.86 3.40
N PHE A 21 -14.18 14.89 3.00
CA PHE A 21 -14.50 13.46 2.98
C PHE A 21 -14.62 12.97 4.44
N SER A 22 -15.71 13.32 5.08
CA SER A 22 -16.00 13.04 6.48
C SER A 22 -17.37 12.37 6.65
N GLU A 23 -17.85 11.66 5.63
CA GLU A 23 -19.03 10.82 5.82
C GLU A 23 -18.61 9.61 6.66
N PRO A 24 -19.28 9.35 7.80
CA PRO A 24 -18.90 8.28 8.73
C PRO A 24 -18.93 6.88 8.09
N ASP A 25 -19.64 6.70 6.97
CA ASP A 25 -19.84 5.41 6.29
C ASP A 25 -19.06 5.28 4.96
N ALA A 26 -18.13 6.21 4.67
CA ALA A 26 -17.37 6.13 3.42
C ALA A 26 -16.53 4.85 3.36
N LEU A 27 -16.71 4.08 2.26
CA LEU A 27 -15.98 2.84 2.05
C LEU A 27 -14.47 3.09 1.93
N ILE A 28 -13.71 2.35 2.72
CA ILE A 28 -12.25 2.27 2.66
C ILE A 28 -11.87 0.89 2.10
N ILE A 29 -11.04 0.86 1.07
CA ILE A 29 -10.35 -0.35 0.64
C ILE A 29 -8.94 -0.32 1.20
N ASP A 30 -8.70 -1.11 2.22
CA ASP A 30 -7.36 -1.34 2.74
C ASP A 30 -6.64 -2.34 1.83
N THR A 31 -5.67 -1.85 1.05
CA THR A 31 -4.96 -2.67 0.07
C THR A 31 -3.74 -3.39 0.65
N HIS A 32 -3.53 -3.32 1.97
CA HIS A 32 -2.36 -3.92 2.60
C HIS A 32 -2.65 -4.41 4.02
N GLN A 33 -3.32 -5.56 4.11
CA GLN A 33 -3.65 -6.24 5.36
C GLN A 33 -2.83 -7.52 5.48
N HIS A 34 -2.16 -7.72 6.61
CA HIS A 34 -1.53 -8.99 6.95
C HIS A 34 -2.34 -9.73 8.00
N LEU A 35 -2.41 -11.05 7.87
CA LEU A 35 -3.00 -11.95 8.86
C LEU A 35 -2.07 -13.15 9.06
N TRP A 36 -1.85 -13.56 10.29
CA TRP A 36 -1.17 -14.82 10.59
C TRP A 36 -1.68 -15.43 11.90
N ASP A 37 -1.82 -16.74 11.89
CA ASP A 37 -2.03 -17.58 13.06
C ASP A 37 -0.83 -18.57 13.09
N ARG A 38 0.04 -18.46 14.08
CA ARG A 38 1.27 -19.24 14.17
C ARG A 38 1.00 -20.73 14.41
N GLY A 39 -0.22 -21.09 14.82
CA GLY A 39 -0.68 -22.49 14.85
C GLY A 39 -0.94 -23.06 13.45
N VAL A 40 -1.22 -22.19 12.48
CA VAL A 40 -1.51 -22.55 11.08
C VAL A 40 -0.33 -22.19 10.19
N ILE A 41 0.08 -20.93 10.17
CA ILE A 41 1.19 -20.39 9.36
C ILE A 41 2.06 -19.51 10.25
N SER A 42 3.35 -19.86 10.38
CA SER A 42 4.29 -19.11 11.22
C SER A 42 5.36 -18.46 10.36
N PRO A 43 5.24 -17.13 10.07
CA PRO A 43 6.27 -16.42 9.32
C PRO A 43 7.60 -16.46 10.08
N PRO A 44 8.72 -16.84 9.44
CA PRO A 44 10.01 -17.03 10.12
C PRO A 44 10.51 -15.78 10.86
N TRP A 45 10.23 -14.59 10.31
CA TRP A 45 10.69 -13.31 10.83
C TRP A 45 10.00 -12.91 12.15
N VAL A 46 8.80 -13.44 12.45
CA VAL A 46 8.03 -13.08 13.65
C VAL A 46 8.81 -13.37 14.93
N LYS A 47 9.66 -14.40 14.96
CA LYS A 47 10.48 -14.71 16.14
C LYS A 47 11.45 -13.59 16.52
N GLY A 48 11.98 -12.88 15.52
CA GLY A 48 12.92 -11.76 15.69
C GLY A 48 12.25 -10.38 15.71
N ALA A 49 10.93 -10.31 15.49
CA ALA A 49 10.20 -9.06 15.44
C ALA A 49 10.10 -8.38 16.83
N PRO A 50 9.84 -7.07 16.90
CA PRO A 50 9.44 -6.39 18.11
C PRO A 50 8.25 -7.09 18.78
N GLU A 51 8.17 -7.00 20.13
CA GLU A 51 7.18 -7.74 20.92
C GLU A 51 5.75 -7.55 20.46
N VAL A 52 5.39 -6.33 20.06
CA VAL A 52 4.07 -5.96 19.56
C VAL A 52 3.63 -6.79 18.33
N LEU A 53 4.55 -7.38 17.57
CA LEU A 53 4.27 -8.22 16.40
C LEU A 53 4.43 -9.73 16.68
N ARG A 54 4.82 -10.13 17.89
CA ARG A 54 5.05 -11.55 18.24
C ARG A 54 3.79 -12.29 18.70
N HIS A 55 2.61 -11.83 18.29
CA HIS A 55 1.31 -12.43 18.57
C HIS A 55 0.71 -13.03 17.30
N ASP A 56 -0.40 -13.72 17.45
CA ASP A 56 -1.26 -14.08 16.34
C ASP A 56 -2.10 -12.85 15.98
N PHE A 57 -2.35 -12.66 14.69
CA PHE A 57 -3.15 -11.56 14.18
C PHE A 57 -4.14 -12.13 13.17
N VAL A 58 -5.35 -12.38 13.65
CA VAL A 58 -6.41 -13.02 12.88
C VAL A 58 -7.49 -12.02 12.48
N THR A 59 -8.43 -12.45 11.64
CA THR A 59 -9.54 -11.61 11.15
C THR A 59 -10.30 -10.89 12.27
N ALA A 60 -10.53 -11.55 13.42
CA ALA A 60 -11.23 -10.93 14.54
C ALA A 60 -10.50 -9.72 15.13
N ASP A 61 -9.16 -9.80 15.18
CA ASP A 61 -8.32 -8.70 15.66
C ASP A 61 -8.32 -7.54 14.66
N TYR A 62 -8.28 -7.84 13.37
CA TYR A 62 -8.39 -6.82 12.32
C TYR A 62 -9.73 -6.09 12.35
N VAL A 63 -10.84 -6.81 12.52
CA VAL A 63 -12.18 -6.23 12.66
C VAL A 63 -12.23 -5.30 13.88
N LYS A 64 -11.69 -5.75 15.01
CA LYS A 64 -11.58 -4.94 16.24
C LYS A 64 -10.72 -3.69 16.03
N ALA A 65 -9.58 -3.82 15.35
CA ALA A 65 -8.66 -2.70 15.10
C ALA A 65 -9.30 -1.62 14.20
N ASN A 66 -10.23 -2.01 13.31
CA ASN A 66 -10.94 -1.14 12.38
C ASN A 66 -12.38 -0.80 12.83
N ALA A 67 -12.72 -1.02 14.10
CA ALA A 67 -14.06 -0.76 14.62
C ALA A 67 -14.53 0.68 14.33
N GLY A 68 -15.74 0.83 13.77
CA GLY A 68 -16.31 2.12 13.37
C GLY A 68 -15.80 2.66 12.03
N LEU A 69 -15.07 1.86 11.25
CA LEU A 69 -14.74 2.13 9.84
C LEU A 69 -15.47 1.14 8.93
N ASN A 70 -15.97 1.62 7.80
CA ASN A 70 -16.52 0.76 6.75
C ASN A 70 -15.35 0.29 5.86
N VAL A 71 -14.72 -0.85 6.21
CA VAL A 71 -13.50 -1.34 5.57
C VAL A 71 -13.74 -2.67 4.85
N LYS A 72 -13.23 -2.77 3.63
CA LYS A 72 -12.91 -4.03 2.95
C LYS A 72 -11.39 -4.09 2.76
N ALA A 73 -10.81 -5.29 2.79
CA ALA A 73 -9.37 -5.47 2.76
C ALA A 73 -8.91 -6.39 1.62
N ILE A 74 -7.69 -6.12 1.16
CA ILE A 74 -6.90 -7.03 0.34
C ILE A 74 -5.79 -7.58 1.23
N TYR A 75 -5.76 -8.90 1.38
CA TYR A 75 -4.68 -9.58 2.07
C TYR A 75 -3.35 -9.38 1.32
N MET A 76 -2.31 -9.18 2.08
CA MET A 76 -0.93 -9.15 1.60
C MET A 76 -0.13 -10.25 2.28
N GLU A 77 0.67 -10.96 1.52
CA GLU A 77 1.52 -12.05 1.97
C GLU A 77 2.36 -11.67 3.20
N VAL A 78 2.80 -12.66 3.98
CA VAL A 78 3.51 -12.39 5.26
C VAL A 78 4.93 -12.95 5.26
N ASP A 79 5.56 -13.08 4.10
CA ASP A 79 6.92 -13.59 3.90
C ASP A 79 7.17 -14.94 4.64
N VAL A 80 6.27 -15.88 4.39
CA VAL A 80 6.41 -17.23 4.86
C VAL A 80 7.59 -17.95 4.19
N ALA A 81 8.06 -19.06 4.77
CA ALA A 81 9.06 -19.89 4.12
C ALA A 81 8.53 -20.39 2.76
N PRO A 82 9.39 -20.55 1.72
CA PRO A 82 8.93 -20.96 0.37
C PRO A 82 8.07 -22.23 0.33
N LYS A 83 8.32 -23.18 1.21
CA LYS A 83 7.53 -24.42 1.36
C LYS A 83 6.08 -24.18 1.82
N ASP A 84 5.80 -23.04 2.44
CA ASP A 84 4.51 -22.70 3.02
C ASP A 84 3.69 -21.76 2.12
N HIS A 85 4.21 -21.24 0.98
CA HIS A 85 3.50 -20.35 0.07
C HIS A 85 2.15 -20.91 -0.41
N VAL A 86 2.11 -22.19 -0.77
CA VAL A 86 0.85 -22.83 -1.22
C VAL A 86 -0.16 -22.88 -0.09
N LYS A 87 0.28 -23.20 1.13
CA LYS A 87 -0.59 -23.25 2.30
C LYS A 87 -1.16 -21.89 2.65
N GLU A 88 -0.32 -20.84 2.66
CA GLU A 88 -0.73 -19.47 2.87
C GLU A 88 -1.77 -19.01 1.83
N ALA A 89 -1.47 -19.23 0.55
CA ALA A 89 -2.33 -18.83 -0.54
C ALA A 89 -3.67 -19.58 -0.54
N ASP A 90 -3.67 -20.88 -0.29
CA ASP A 90 -4.91 -21.69 -0.22
C ASP A 90 -5.77 -21.26 0.95
N ASP A 91 -5.18 -21.00 2.13
CA ASP A 91 -5.91 -20.54 3.32
C ASP A 91 -6.59 -19.21 3.08
N ILE A 92 -5.88 -18.21 2.59
CA ILE A 92 -6.48 -16.89 2.35
C ILE A 92 -7.52 -16.91 1.21
N VAL A 93 -7.32 -17.72 0.17
CA VAL A 93 -8.32 -17.91 -0.88
C VAL A 93 -9.60 -18.53 -0.31
N ALA A 94 -9.47 -19.50 0.61
CA ALA A 94 -10.62 -20.10 1.28
C ALA A 94 -11.36 -19.08 2.16
N GLN A 95 -10.64 -18.26 2.93
CA GLN A 95 -11.22 -17.19 3.76
C GLN A 95 -11.99 -16.17 2.90
N CYS A 96 -11.41 -15.71 1.80
CA CYS A 96 -12.08 -14.78 0.88
C CYS A 96 -13.35 -15.39 0.26
N ARG A 97 -13.32 -16.68 -0.10
CA ARG A 97 -14.50 -17.39 -0.66
C ARG A 97 -15.62 -17.55 0.34
N ALA A 98 -15.31 -17.72 1.61
CA ALA A 98 -16.33 -17.81 2.67
C ALA A 98 -17.19 -16.54 2.78
N GLY A 99 -16.66 -15.37 2.38
CA GLY A 99 -17.40 -14.12 2.24
C GLY A 99 -17.92 -13.51 3.55
N ASN A 100 -17.50 -14.04 4.71
CA ASN A 100 -17.94 -13.62 6.04
C ASN A 100 -16.90 -12.73 6.76
N THR A 101 -15.89 -12.26 6.02
CA THR A 101 -14.82 -11.40 6.53
C THR A 101 -14.69 -10.13 5.69
N PRO A 102 -14.04 -9.07 6.18
CA PRO A 102 -13.76 -7.90 5.37
C PRO A 102 -12.73 -8.16 4.26
N THR A 103 -11.98 -9.26 4.30
CA THR A 103 -10.94 -9.61 3.32
C THR A 103 -11.57 -10.21 2.07
N ILE A 104 -11.48 -9.50 0.94
CA ILE A 104 -12.20 -9.83 -0.30
C ILE A 104 -11.30 -10.23 -1.48
N ALA A 105 -10.01 -10.03 -1.36
CA ALA A 105 -9.02 -10.37 -2.36
C ALA A 105 -7.65 -10.58 -1.70
N ALA A 106 -6.67 -11.07 -2.47
CA ALA A 106 -5.33 -11.33 -1.96
C ALA A 106 -4.24 -11.02 -2.98
N THR A 107 -3.11 -10.51 -2.48
CA THR A 107 -1.78 -10.57 -3.09
C THR A 107 -0.99 -11.61 -2.31
N ILE A 108 -0.62 -12.70 -2.96
CA ILE A 108 0.02 -13.86 -2.34
C ILE A 108 1.54 -13.81 -2.48
N GLY A 109 2.26 -14.49 -1.60
CA GLY A 109 3.70 -14.63 -1.66
C GLY A 109 4.16 -15.52 -2.83
N GLY A 110 5.32 -15.23 -3.38
CA GLY A 110 5.92 -16.07 -4.43
C GLY A 110 7.40 -15.79 -4.60
N ARG A 111 8.06 -16.63 -5.39
CA ARG A 111 9.50 -16.47 -5.70
C ARG A 111 9.67 -16.46 -7.22
N PRO A 112 9.61 -15.27 -7.88
CA PRO A 112 9.69 -15.15 -9.34
C PRO A 112 10.91 -15.82 -9.97
N ALA A 113 12.02 -15.90 -9.24
CA ALA A 113 13.23 -16.53 -9.74
C ALA A 113 13.25 -18.07 -9.63
N SER A 114 12.23 -18.72 -9.01
CA SER A 114 12.20 -20.18 -8.89
C SER A 114 11.80 -20.86 -10.21
N GLU A 115 12.28 -22.08 -10.42
CA GLU A 115 12.03 -22.87 -11.63
C GLU A 115 10.56 -23.28 -11.78
N ASP A 116 9.88 -23.54 -10.67
CA ASP A 116 8.48 -23.95 -10.60
C ASP A 116 7.49 -22.77 -10.53
N PHE A 117 7.98 -21.53 -10.62
CA PHE A 117 7.15 -20.33 -10.43
C PHE A 117 5.95 -20.25 -11.38
N GLU A 118 6.12 -20.62 -12.65
CA GLU A 118 5.00 -20.62 -13.60
C GLU A 118 3.91 -21.62 -13.22
N THR A 119 4.29 -22.79 -12.71
CA THR A 119 3.32 -23.78 -12.21
C THR A 119 2.56 -23.25 -11.01
N TYR A 120 3.26 -22.57 -10.09
CA TYR A 120 2.64 -21.91 -8.95
C TYR A 120 1.66 -20.81 -9.37
N VAL A 121 2.05 -19.95 -10.31
CA VAL A 121 1.19 -18.89 -10.85
C VAL A 121 -0.08 -19.45 -11.48
N LYS A 122 0.03 -20.51 -12.31
CA LYS A 122 -1.11 -21.17 -12.97
C LYS A 122 -2.15 -21.71 -11.99
N ARG A 123 -1.73 -22.12 -10.78
CA ARG A 123 -2.65 -22.62 -9.74
C ARG A 123 -3.65 -21.54 -9.29
N TYR A 124 -3.25 -20.27 -9.29
CA TYR A 124 -4.06 -19.17 -8.76
C TYR A 124 -4.59 -18.22 -9.83
N ALA A 125 -4.03 -18.25 -11.02
CA ALA A 125 -4.46 -17.42 -12.13
C ALA A 125 -5.95 -17.67 -12.46
N GLY A 126 -6.71 -16.57 -12.67
CA GLY A 126 -8.13 -16.66 -13.07
C GLY A 126 -9.11 -17.01 -11.95
N ASN A 127 -8.68 -17.25 -10.70
CA ASN A 127 -9.58 -17.59 -9.60
C ASN A 127 -10.43 -16.40 -9.08
N GLY A 128 -10.15 -15.20 -9.55
CA GLY A 128 -10.89 -13.96 -9.22
C GLY A 128 -10.53 -13.35 -7.85
N ILE A 129 -9.90 -14.08 -6.94
CA ILE A 129 -9.51 -13.64 -5.59
C ILE A 129 -8.07 -13.16 -5.59
N VAL A 130 -7.13 -13.96 -6.11
CA VAL A 130 -5.73 -13.58 -6.22
C VAL A 130 -5.58 -12.53 -7.30
N LYS A 131 -5.09 -11.35 -6.92
CA LYS A 131 -4.92 -10.20 -7.80
C LYS A 131 -3.48 -10.00 -8.25
N GLY A 132 -2.54 -10.48 -7.46
CA GLY A 132 -1.11 -10.33 -7.72
C GLY A 132 -0.26 -11.18 -6.80
N LEU A 133 1.04 -11.04 -6.99
CA LEU A 133 2.06 -11.64 -6.15
C LEU A 133 3.03 -10.58 -5.64
N SER A 134 3.68 -10.90 -4.54
CA SER A 134 4.79 -10.14 -3.97
C SER A 134 5.93 -11.05 -3.56
N GLN A 135 7.09 -10.47 -3.46
CA GLN A 135 8.24 -10.99 -2.72
C GLN A 135 8.88 -9.83 -1.96
N VAL A 136 9.10 -10.02 -0.66
CA VAL A 136 9.84 -9.03 0.15
C VAL A 136 11.29 -8.96 -0.35
N LEU A 137 11.68 -7.78 -0.87
CA LEU A 137 13.01 -7.55 -1.44
C LEU A 137 13.89 -6.64 -0.55
N HIS A 138 13.34 -6.09 0.54
CA HIS A 138 14.09 -5.20 1.44
C HIS A 138 14.80 -5.96 2.59
N GLY A 139 14.57 -7.26 2.74
CA GLY A 139 15.22 -8.09 3.76
C GLY A 139 16.72 -8.24 3.55
N ASP A 140 17.49 -8.38 4.63
CA ASP A 140 18.97 -8.50 4.57
C ASP A 140 19.44 -9.72 3.78
N SER A 141 18.62 -10.78 3.68
CA SER A 141 18.92 -11.99 2.90
C SER A 141 18.77 -11.80 1.39
N THR A 142 18.15 -10.72 0.92
CA THR A 142 17.98 -10.46 -0.51
C THR A 142 19.16 -9.64 -1.03
N PRO A 143 19.95 -10.12 -2.00
CA PRO A 143 21.04 -9.34 -2.57
C PRO A 143 20.53 -8.05 -3.24
N GLN A 144 21.34 -6.99 -3.19
CA GLN A 144 21.06 -5.76 -3.90
C GLN A 144 20.98 -6.02 -5.42
N GLY A 145 19.99 -5.43 -6.10
CA GLY A 145 19.76 -5.61 -7.53
C GLY A 145 19.13 -6.96 -7.92
N PHE A 146 18.76 -7.80 -6.96
CA PHE A 146 18.18 -9.13 -7.22
C PHE A 146 16.95 -9.09 -8.14
N CYS A 147 16.14 -8.05 -8.05
CA CYS A 147 14.95 -7.89 -8.90
C CYS A 147 15.27 -7.78 -10.40
N LEU A 148 16.52 -7.53 -10.78
CA LEU A 148 16.98 -7.45 -12.16
C LEU A 148 17.69 -8.72 -12.64
N SER A 149 17.74 -9.77 -11.83
CA SER A 149 18.27 -11.05 -12.32
C SER A 149 17.38 -11.61 -13.45
N PRO A 150 17.97 -12.28 -14.46
CA PRO A 150 17.20 -12.78 -15.59
C PRO A 150 16.04 -13.69 -15.20
N GLU A 151 16.23 -14.51 -14.17
CA GLU A 151 15.23 -15.43 -13.63
C GLU A 151 14.06 -14.65 -13.00
N PHE A 152 14.37 -13.63 -12.20
CA PHE A 152 13.34 -12.80 -11.57
C PHE A 152 12.51 -12.03 -12.60
N VAL A 153 13.17 -11.39 -13.56
CA VAL A 153 12.48 -10.67 -14.67
C VAL A 153 11.58 -11.62 -15.44
N ARG A 154 12.07 -12.82 -15.79
CA ARG A 154 11.27 -13.86 -16.47
C ARG A 154 10.02 -14.23 -15.66
N GLY A 155 10.16 -14.44 -14.35
CA GLY A 155 9.02 -14.76 -13.48
C GLY A 155 8.02 -13.61 -13.38
N VAL A 156 8.48 -12.37 -13.25
CA VAL A 156 7.59 -11.21 -13.22
C VAL A 156 6.83 -11.05 -14.54
N ARG A 157 7.46 -11.28 -15.69
CA ARG A 157 6.76 -11.31 -17.00
C ARG A 157 5.69 -12.40 -17.07
N THR A 158 5.91 -13.54 -16.41
CA THR A 158 4.91 -14.62 -16.32
C THR A 158 3.63 -14.14 -15.63
N LEU A 159 3.71 -13.29 -14.61
CA LEU A 159 2.53 -12.71 -13.96
C LEU A 159 1.68 -11.91 -14.94
N GLY A 160 2.30 -11.06 -15.76
CA GLY A 160 1.60 -10.27 -16.78
C GLY A 160 0.83 -11.14 -17.77
N LYS A 161 1.45 -12.23 -18.25
CA LYS A 161 0.80 -13.21 -19.16
C LYS A 161 -0.46 -13.84 -18.54
N HIS A 162 -0.51 -13.94 -17.21
CA HIS A 162 -1.64 -14.49 -16.47
C HIS A 162 -2.58 -13.41 -15.89
N GLY A 163 -2.39 -12.12 -16.25
CA GLY A 163 -3.23 -11.02 -15.80
C GLY A 163 -3.08 -10.65 -14.31
N LEU A 164 -2.00 -11.12 -13.66
CA LEU A 164 -1.67 -10.81 -12.27
C LEU A 164 -0.72 -9.62 -12.19
N ASN A 165 -0.83 -8.83 -11.12
CA ASN A 165 0.11 -7.75 -10.83
C ASN A 165 1.31 -8.24 -10.02
N PHE A 166 2.37 -7.42 -9.97
CA PHE A 166 3.49 -7.60 -9.05
C PHE A 166 3.58 -6.40 -8.11
N GLU A 167 3.68 -6.66 -6.80
CA GLU A 167 3.81 -5.64 -5.77
C GLU A 167 5.25 -5.55 -5.29
N LEU A 168 5.77 -4.32 -5.33
CA LEU A 168 7.18 -4.00 -5.13
C LEU A 168 7.42 -3.54 -3.70
N THR A 169 7.89 -4.45 -2.84
CA THR A 169 8.29 -4.17 -1.47
C THR A 169 9.82 -4.12 -1.40
N MET A 170 10.42 -2.95 -1.64
CA MET A 170 11.85 -2.80 -1.88
C MET A 170 12.53 -1.82 -0.92
N ARG A 171 13.86 -1.90 -0.86
CA ARG A 171 14.67 -0.86 -0.21
C ARG A 171 14.52 0.47 -0.94
N PRO A 172 14.43 1.61 -0.24
CA PRO A 172 14.32 2.92 -0.89
C PRO A 172 15.53 3.27 -1.77
N THR A 173 16.69 2.70 -1.50
CA THR A 173 17.91 2.87 -2.31
C THR A 173 17.88 2.11 -3.64
N GLU A 174 16.95 1.14 -3.81
CA GLU A 174 16.80 0.32 -5.01
C GLU A 174 15.61 0.71 -5.89
N LEU A 175 14.94 1.82 -5.63
CA LEU A 175 13.78 2.27 -6.43
C LEU A 175 14.11 2.51 -7.92
N LYS A 176 15.37 2.85 -8.23
CA LYS A 176 15.80 2.94 -9.63
C LYS A 176 15.84 1.58 -10.32
N ASP A 177 16.12 0.51 -9.59
CA ASP A 177 16.08 -0.84 -10.14
C ASP A 177 14.63 -1.31 -10.30
N ALA A 178 13.71 -0.91 -9.39
CA ALA A 178 12.28 -1.06 -9.61
C ALA A 178 11.82 -0.42 -10.92
N ALA A 179 12.26 0.82 -11.20
CA ALA A 179 11.92 1.51 -12.44
C ALA A 179 12.44 0.79 -13.71
N LYS A 180 13.61 0.12 -13.62
CA LYS A 180 14.13 -0.71 -14.72
C LYS A 180 13.28 -1.98 -14.90
N LEU A 181 13.01 -2.70 -13.78
CA LEU A 181 12.18 -3.91 -13.81
C LEU A 181 10.81 -3.65 -14.45
N ILE A 182 10.16 -2.53 -14.08
CA ILE A 182 8.87 -2.13 -14.65
C ILE A 182 8.95 -1.98 -16.17
N LYS A 183 10.01 -1.35 -16.67
CA LYS A 183 10.23 -1.17 -18.13
C LYS A 183 10.50 -2.49 -18.84
N GLU A 184 11.20 -3.41 -18.18
CA GLU A 184 11.50 -4.73 -18.72
C GLU A 184 10.31 -5.69 -18.74
N CYS A 185 9.25 -5.39 -17.97
CA CYS A 185 8.06 -6.24 -17.84
C CYS A 185 6.79 -5.51 -18.28
N PRO A 186 6.65 -5.13 -19.58
CA PRO A 186 5.59 -4.25 -20.07
C PRO A 186 4.18 -4.83 -19.93
N GLU A 187 4.02 -6.14 -19.89
CA GLU A 187 2.72 -6.82 -19.75
C GLU A 187 2.26 -6.92 -18.28
N THR A 188 3.18 -6.74 -17.32
CA THR A 188 2.89 -6.86 -15.90
C THR A 188 2.48 -5.50 -15.33
N ARG A 189 1.37 -5.45 -14.59
CA ARG A 189 0.98 -4.26 -13.83
C ARG A 189 1.74 -4.24 -12.51
N PHE A 190 2.13 -3.05 -12.07
CA PHE A 190 2.93 -2.90 -10.86
C PHE A 190 2.27 -2.01 -9.82
N VAL A 191 2.53 -2.34 -8.57
CA VAL A 191 2.21 -1.52 -7.40
C VAL A 191 3.50 -1.31 -6.61
N LEU A 192 3.82 -0.07 -6.28
CA LEU A 192 4.89 0.26 -5.34
C LEU A 192 4.31 0.32 -3.93
N ASP A 193 4.78 -0.54 -3.04
CA ASP A 193 4.34 -0.58 -1.65
C ASP A 193 4.96 0.54 -0.80
N HIS A 194 4.24 0.95 0.25
CA HIS A 194 4.74 1.77 1.38
C HIS A 194 5.43 3.07 0.99
N CYS A 195 4.91 3.77 -0.03
CA CYS A 195 5.58 4.97 -0.52
C CYS A 195 7.06 4.68 -0.87
N GLY A 196 7.37 3.47 -1.40
CA GLY A 196 8.74 3.05 -1.66
C GLY A 196 9.62 3.01 -0.40
N ASN A 197 9.03 2.63 0.74
CA ASN A 197 9.68 2.62 2.06
C ASN A 197 10.30 3.97 2.44
N GLY A 198 9.61 5.08 2.10
CA GLY A 198 10.01 6.43 2.49
C GLY A 198 10.09 6.58 4.01
N ASP A 199 11.23 7.02 4.51
CA ASP A 199 11.48 7.15 5.96
C ASP A 199 11.18 8.58 6.45
N PRO A 200 10.10 8.81 7.24
CA PRO A 200 9.80 10.14 7.78
C PRO A 200 10.94 10.75 8.61
N LYS A 201 11.78 9.91 9.25
CA LYS A 201 12.95 10.37 10.02
C LYS A 201 14.01 11.03 9.14
N ALA A 202 14.03 10.74 7.84
CA ALA A 202 14.93 11.45 6.91
C ALA A 202 14.49 12.91 6.70
N PHE A 203 13.17 13.16 6.75
CA PHE A 203 12.60 14.51 6.62
C PHE A 203 12.59 15.29 7.94
N ASN A 204 12.30 14.59 9.06
CA ASN A 204 12.34 15.18 10.39
C ASN A 204 13.27 14.37 11.32
N PRO A 205 14.56 14.77 11.44
CA PRO A 205 15.52 14.09 12.30
C PRO A 205 15.14 14.00 13.78
N LYS A 206 14.22 14.86 14.25
CA LYS A 206 13.77 14.86 15.65
C LYS A 206 12.90 13.64 15.99
N LEU A 207 12.33 12.96 15.00
CA LEU A 207 11.54 11.74 15.20
C LEU A 207 12.35 10.55 15.71
N GLY A 208 13.66 10.56 15.50
CA GLY A 208 14.52 9.47 15.94
C GLY A 208 15.98 9.93 16.04
N PRO A 209 16.31 10.76 17.05
CA PRO A 209 17.68 11.22 17.22
C PRO A 209 18.61 10.01 17.39
N GLY A 210 19.69 9.96 16.58
CA GLY A 210 20.65 8.85 16.58
C GLY A 210 20.21 7.56 15.88
N LEU A 211 18.96 7.46 15.40
CA LEU A 211 18.52 6.29 14.63
C LEU A 211 19.06 6.33 13.20
N LYS A 212 19.47 5.18 12.69
CA LYS A 212 19.87 5.01 11.28
C LYS A 212 18.65 5.28 10.38
N ARG A 213 18.89 6.04 9.31
CA ARG A 213 17.92 6.28 8.24
C ARG A 213 18.13 5.30 7.10
N SER A 214 17.07 4.90 6.45
CA SER A 214 17.14 3.96 5.35
C SER A 214 17.75 4.56 4.07
N CYS A 215 17.57 5.88 3.86
CA CYS A 215 18.10 6.63 2.71
C CYS A 215 18.15 8.14 3.01
N THR A 216 18.68 8.92 2.09
CA THR A 216 18.52 10.38 2.09
C THR A 216 17.19 10.76 1.43
N VAL A 217 16.69 11.98 1.76
CA VAL A 217 15.46 12.53 1.15
C VAL A 217 15.59 12.61 -0.37
N ASP A 218 16.73 13.12 -0.87
CA ASP A 218 16.95 13.31 -2.30
C ASP A 218 17.07 11.98 -3.06
N GLU A 219 17.69 10.97 -2.45
CA GLU A 219 17.79 9.63 -3.03
C GLU A 219 16.41 9.00 -3.17
N TRP A 220 15.63 9.03 -2.10
CA TRP A 220 14.27 8.51 -2.12
C TRP A 220 13.38 9.25 -3.13
N LYS A 221 13.39 10.61 -3.13
CA LYS A 221 12.60 11.40 -4.09
C LYS A 221 12.94 11.02 -5.53
N ARG A 222 14.24 11.02 -5.88
CA ARG A 222 14.66 10.59 -7.24
C ARG A 222 14.22 9.17 -7.58
N GLY A 223 14.16 8.30 -6.59
CA GLY A 223 13.66 6.93 -6.75
C GLY A 223 12.15 6.89 -7.06
N ILE A 224 11.35 7.60 -6.28
CA ILE A 224 9.90 7.75 -6.46
C ILE A 224 9.59 8.34 -7.85
N ASP A 225 10.27 9.42 -8.21
CA ASP A 225 10.10 10.09 -9.51
C ASP A 225 10.41 9.12 -10.67
N ALA A 226 11.50 8.34 -10.54
CA ALA A 226 11.89 7.34 -11.54
C ALA A 226 10.85 6.23 -11.70
N VAL A 227 10.28 5.73 -10.59
CA VAL A 227 9.22 4.71 -10.61
C VAL A 227 7.95 5.27 -11.24
N ALA A 228 7.50 6.45 -10.83
CA ALA A 228 6.28 7.07 -11.35
C ALA A 228 6.37 7.40 -12.85
N ALA A 229 7.57 7.77 -13.32
CA ALA A 229 7.85 8.08 -14.73
C ALA A 229 8.12 6.83 -15.58
N SER A 230 8.32 5.66 -14.98
CA SER A 230 8.64 4.42 -15.71
C SER A 230 7.50 3.97 -16.62
N ARG A 231 6.25 4.06 -16.13
CA ARG A 231 5.01 3.77 -16.88
C ARG A 231 3.82 4.53 -16.27
N ALA A 232 2.83 4.85 -17.10
CA ALA A 232 1.64 5.62 -16.69
C ALA A 232 0.63 4.82 -15.84
N ASP A 233 0.75 3.51 -15.75
CA ASP A 233 -0.18 2.61 -15.04
C ASP A 233 0.39 2.04 -13.73
N VAL A 234 1.61 2.45 -13.34
CA VAL A 234 2.20 2.07 -12.05
C VAL A 234 1.46 2.76 -10.91
N MET A 235 1.03 1.97 -9.94
CA MET A 235 0.33 2.45 -8.75
C MET A 235 1.29 2.60 -7.57
N CYS A 236 0.91 3.42 -6.59
CA CYS A 236 1.64 3.57 -5.32
C CYS A 236 0.68 3.40 -4.14
N LYS A 237 1.03 2.53 -3.19
CA LYS A 237 0.34 2.43 -1.91
C LYS A 237 0.82 3.50 -0.95
N ILE A 238 -0.11 4.29 -0.47
CA ILE A 238 0.08 5.20 0.65
C ILE A 238 -0.12 4.39 1.93
N SER A 239 0.95 3.78 2.41
CA SER A 239 0.95 2.80 3.50
C SER A 239 2.33 2.70 4.16
N GLY A 240 2.45 1.92 5.24
CA GLY A 240 3.69 1.42 5.84
C GLY A 240 4.57 2.44 6.57
N ILE A 241 4.56 3.70 6.16
CA ILE A 241 5.50 4.72 6.66
C ILE A 241 5.33 5.03 8.15
N VAL A 242 4.16 4.78 8.72
CA VAL A 242 3.91 4.97 10.15
C VAL A 242 4.69 3.97 11.00
N ALA A 243 5.08 2.82 10.46
CA ALA A 243 5.91 1.85 11.15
C ALA A 243 7.36 2.33 11.40
N PHE A 244 7.80 3.37 10.69
CA PHE A 244 9.17 3.93 10.84
C PHE A 244 9.27 5.01 11.92
N VAL A 245 8.17 5.44 12.52
CA VAL A 245 8.17 6.51 13.53
C VAL A 245 7.94 5.97 14.94
N PRO A 246 8.51 6.60 15.97
CA PRO A 246 8.35 6.13 17.35
C PRO A 246 6.91 6.30 17.83
N PRO A 247 6.30 5.27 18.48
CA PRO A 247 4.92 5.32 18.92
C PRO A 247 4.61 6.52 19.83
N GLY A 248 3.52 7.22 19.55
CA GLY A 248 3.04 8.35 20.36
C GLY A 248 3.92 9.60 20.35
N LYS A 249 4.93 9.68 19.44
CA LYS A 249 5.87 10.80 19.34
C LYS A 249 5.91 11.41 17.96
N TRP A 250 4.86 11.30 17.20
CA TRP A 250 4.73 11.83 15.86
C TRP A 250 3.35 12.45 15.62
N HIS A 251 3.24 13.30 14.64
CA HIS A 251 2.02 13.95 14.19
C HIS A 251 1.85 13.78 12.67
N ALA A 252 0.68 14.13 12.13
CA ALA A 252 0.40 14.00 10.70
C ALA A 252 1.40 14.80 9.84
N GLU A 253 1.86 15.94 10.32
CA GLU A 253 2.85 16.81 9.68
C GLU A 253 4.20 16.12 9.48
N ASP A 254 4.56 15.17 10.33
CA ASP A 254 5.81 14.42 10.22
C ASP A 254 5.77 13.41 9.07
N LEU A 255 4.60 12.87 8.76
CA LEU A 255 4.36 11.92 7.66
C LEU A 255 4.05 12.64 6.33
N ALA A 256 3.52 13.88 6.42
CA ALA A 256 3.04 14.64 5.28
C ALA A 256 4.07 14.82 4.15
N PRO A 257 5.37 15.04 4.40
CA PRO A 257 6.35 15.19 3.32
C PRO A 257 6.48 13.95 2.44
N VAL A 258 6.45 12.74 3.03
CA VAL A 258 6.49 11.47 2.28
C VAL A 258 5.18 11.26 1.52
N VAL A 259 4.04 11.40 2.20
CA VAL A 259 2.71 11.22 1.59
C VAL A 259 2.50 12.18 0.43
N ASN A 260 2.73 13.49 0.65
CA ASN A 260 2.47 14.49 -0.37
C ASN A 260 3.36 14.31 -1.58
N HIS A 261 4.65 13.99 -1.41
CA HIS A 261 5.52 13.74 -2.56
C HIS A 261 4.99 12.58 -3.42
N CYS A 262 4.54 11.47 -2.82
CA CYS A 262 3.94 10.36 -3.56
C CYS A 262 2.63 10.77 -4.25
N LEU A 263 1.73 11.48 -3.54
CA LEU A 263 0.45 11.94 -4.09
C LEU A 263 0.64 12.90 -5.28
N ASP A 264 1.65 13.79 -5.20
CA ASP A 264 1.93 14.77 -6.26
C ASP A 264 2.62 14.12 -7.46
N THR A 265 3.54 13.19 -7.22
CA THR A 265 4.32 12.52 -8.28
C THR A 265 3.48 11.50 -9.05
N PHE A 266 2.69 10.67 -8.37
CA PHE A 266 1.81 9.68 -9.03
C PHE A 266 0.49 10.30 -9.52
N GLY A 267 0.06 11.40 -8.92
CA GLY A 267 -1.23 12.02 -9.17
C GLY A 267 -2.41 11.23 -8.58
N PRO A 268 -3.64 11.81 -8.64
CA PRO A 268 -4.79 11.28 -7.90
C PRO A 268 -5.33 9.96 -8.42
N ASP A 269 -4.95 9.54 -9.63
CA ASP A 269 -5.47 8.32 -10.27
C ASP A 269 -4.60 7.08 -10.05
N ARG A 270 -3.39 7.25 -9.48
CA ARG A 270 -2.41 6.17 -9.33
C ARG A 270 -1.96 5.93 -7.90
N VAL A 271 -2.77 6.29 -6.93
CA VAL A 271 -2.52 6.09 -5.50
C VAL A 271 -3.71 5.41 -4.83
N PHE A 272 -3.47 4.57 -3.83
CA PHE A 272 -4.51 4.03 -2.96
C PHE A 272 -3.99 3.78 -1.54
N PHE A 273 -4.94 3.71 -0.61
CA PHE A 273 -4.68 3.50 0.81
C PHE A 273 -4.26 2.06 1.12
N GLY A 274 -3.35 1.89 2.08
CA GLY A 274 -3.05 0.64 2.76
C GLY A 274 -2.82 0.85 4.24
N GLY A 275 -3.41 -0.03 5.05
CA GLY A 275 -3.31 0.02 6.51
C GLY A 275 -1.98 -0.49 7.03
N ASP A 276 -1.42 -1.47 6.34
CA ASP A 276 -0.22 -2.21 6.75
C ASP A 276 -0.37 -2.82 8.17
N TRP A 277 -1.62 -3.20 8.50
CA TRP A 277 -1.91 -3.83 9.78
C TRP A 277 -1.51 -5.31 9.74
N PRO A 278 -0.83 -5.84 10.77
CA PRO A 278 -0.53 -5.22 12.07
C PRO A 278 0.83 -4.51 12.12
N VAL A 279 1.61 -4.46 11.03
CA VAL A 279 2.96 -3.86 11.03
C VAL A 279 2.91 -2.37 11.41
N CYS A 280 1.84 -1.66 11.06
CA CYS A 280 1.61 -0.27 11.47
C CYS A 280 1.67 -0.07 12.99
N LEU A 281 1.40 -1.12 13.80
CA LEU A 281 1.45 -1.06 15.28
C LEU A 281 2.85 -0.72 15.82
N LEU A 282 3.89 -0.84 14.99
CA LEU A 282 5.22 -0.37 15.34
C LEU A 282 5.27 1.15 15.60
N GLY A 283 4.36 1.91 15.00
CA GLY A 283 4.29 3.36 15.19
C GLY A 283 2.92 3.86 15.64
N SER A 284 1.83 3.15 15.31
CA SER A 284 0.47 3.58 15.63
C SER A 284 -0.55 2.45 15.50
N PRO A 285 -1.64 2.45 16.27
CA PRO A 285 -2.85 1.74 15.87
C PRO A 285 -3.30 2.17 14.46
N VAL A 286 -3.90 1.25 13.69
CA VAL A 286 -4.35 1.55 12.31
C VAL A 286 -5.27 2.78 12.26
N ARG A 287 -6.11 2.98 13.27
CA ARG A 287 -7.00 4.16 13.37
C ARG A 287 -6.21 5.46 13.38
N GLY A 288 -5.12 5.52 14.16
CA GLY A 288 -4.25 6.72 14.19
C GLY A 288 -3.59 7.01 12.83
N TRP A 289 -3.21 5.97 12.08
CA TRP A 289 -2.73 6.11 10.72
C TRP A 289 -3.82 6.65 9.76
N VAL A 290 -5.03 6.09 9.83
CA VAL A 290 -6.18 6.57 9.03
C VAL A 290 -6.48 8.04 9.33
N ASP A 291 -6.53 8.41 10.62
CA ASP A 291 -6.84 9.78 11.04
C ASP A 291 -5.74 10.78 10.62
N ALA A 292 -4.46 10.38 10.70
CA ALA A 292 -3.35 11.19 10.21
C ALA A 292 -3.41 11.38 8.68
N LEU A 293 -3.68 10.32 7.93
CA LEU A 293 -3.80 10.44 6.47
C LEU A 293 -5.00 11.31 6.07
N LYS A 294 -6.13 11.22 6.78
CA LYS A 294 -7.27 12.14 6.58
C LYS A 294 -6.87 13.60 6.77
N GLN A 295 -6.07 13.91 7.81
CA GLN A 295 -5.56 15.26 8.04
C GLN A 295 -4.64 15.71 6.90
N ILE A 296 -3.71 14.88 6.46
CA ILE A 296 -2.76 15.21 5.39
C ILE A 296 -3.49 15.53 4.07
N VAL A 297 -4.54 14.78 3.75
CA VAL A 297 -5.25 14.94 2.48
C VAL A 297 -6.47 15.89 2.56
N ALA A 298 -6.74 16.48 3.71
CA ALA A 298 -7.95 17.30 3.95
C ALA A 298 -8.11 18.47 2.97
N SER A 299 -7.02 19.07 2.51
CA SER A 299 -7.03 20.18 1.54
C SER A 299 -7.15 19.71 0.08
N ARG A 300 -7.05 18.41 -0.20
CA ARG A 300 -7.17 17.85 -1.56
C ARG A 300 -8.65 17.77 -1.96
N PRO A 301 -8.97 17.86 -3.27
CA PRO A 301 -10.35 17.75 -3.74
C PRO A 301 -11.02 16.46 -3.24
N ALA A 302 -12.27 16.54 -2.80
CA ALA A 302 -13.02 15.41 -2.25
C ALA A 302 -13.08 14.20 -3.21
N ARG A 303 -13.15 14.45 -4.54
CA ARG A 303 -13.12 13.39 -5.53
C ARG A 303 -11.77 12.63 -5.52
N ASP A 304 -10.65 13.32 -5.28
CA ASP A 304 -9.31 12.71 -5.26
C ASP A 304 -9.10 11.94 -3.96
N GLN A 305 -9.66 12.43 -2.85
CA GLN A 305 -9.71 11.68 -1.59
C GLN A 305 -10.52 10.36 -1.77
N ARG A 306 -11.70 10.39 -2.43
CA ARG A 306 -12.45 9.15 -2.71
C ARG A 306 -11.68 8.16 -3.57
N LYS A 307 -10.89 8.63 -4.55
CA LYS A 307 -10.00 7.77 -5.34
C LYS A 307 -8.95 7.09 -4.47
N LEU A 308 -8.30 7.83 -3.58
CA LEU A 308 -7.31 7.32 -2.65
C LEU A 308 -7.90 6.25 -1.72
N TRP A 309 -9.05 6.52 -1.10
CA TRP A 309 -9.62 5.63 -0.09
C TRP A 309 -10.25 4.35 -0.65
N SER A 310 -10.80 4.39 -1.86
CA SER A 310 -11.46 3.22 -2.44
C SER A 310 -11.43 3.13 -3.97
N GLY A 311 -11.72 4.21 -4.68
CA GLY A 311 -12.03 4.17 -6.11
C GLY A 311 -10.90 3.61 -6.97
N ASN A 312 -9.65 3.97 -6.70
CA ASN A 312 -8.50 3.47 -7.45
C ASN A 312 -8.25 1.98 -7.20
N ALA A 313 -8.37 1.53 -5.94
CA ALA A 313 -8.22 0.11 -5.60
C ALA A 313 -9.30 -0.74 -6.26
N ILE A 314 -10.56 -0.30 -6.20
CA ILE A 314 -11.68 -1.00 -6.87
C ILE A 314 -11.39 -1.16 -8.37
N ARG A 315 -10.97 -0.08 -9.03
CA ARG A 315 -10.66 -0.09 -10.46
C ARG A 315 -9.44 -0.98 -10.78
N PHE A 316 -8.33 -0.81 -10.06
CA PHE A 316 -7.07 -1.49 -10.34
C PHE A 316 -7.18 -3.01 -10.12
N TYR A 317 -7.73 -3.43 -8.99
CA TYR A 317 -7.87 -4.85 -8.66
C TYR A 317 -9.15 -5.49 -9.20
N GLY A 318 -10.06 -4.71 -9.83
CA GLY A 318 -11.34 -5.21 -10.32
C GLY A 318 -12.18 -5.81 -9.20
N LEU A 319 -12.32 -5.06 -8.08
CA LEU A 319 -13.05 -5.54 -6.90
C LEU A 319 -14.56 -5.45 -7.11
N LYS A 320 -15.26 -6.45 -6.60
CA LYS A 320 -16.73 -6.44 -6.45
C LYS A 320 -17.02 -6.13 -4.98
N VAL A 321 -17.50 -4.93 -4.69
CA VAL A 321 -17.80 -4.40 -3.35
C VAL A 321 -19.23 -3.98 -3.21
#